data_748673a5ae9e0168b9d6526cd47811e4
#
_entry.id   748673a5ae9e0168b9d6526cd47811e4
#
_cell.length_a   1.000
_cell.length_b   1.000
_cell.length_c   1.000
_cell.angle_alpha   90.00
_cell.angle_beta   90.00
_cell.angle_gamma   90.00
#
_symmetry.space_group_name_H-M   'P 1'
#
loop_
_entity.id
_entity.type
_entity.pdbx_description
1 polymer ?
#
loop_
_entity_poly.entity_id
_entity_poly.type
_entity_poly.pdbx_seq_one_letter_code
_entity_poly.pdbx_strand_id
1 'polypeptide(L)'
;MTQARHAKKQAKTGRTELIFALAFIGGATLLLVAGALLANRPVELTSEGDIVRGRMIRATHQMGEGAPIPFLPKDAPQPNVTVDEAFHDFGRIGPEDVVTRTFVVRNNGDAPLTISRAYTTCGCTTAEVSADEIPPGKAITVEMVFDAGFHDSAGQTVRRGVILENNDPDQPQTELWVQAEVGRE
;
A
#
# COMPACT_ATOMS: atom_id res chain seq x y z
N MET A 1 -12.57 -7.96 -74.30
CA MET A 1 -11.39 -7.77 -73.46
C MET A 1 -11.61 -6.87 -72.22
N THR A 2 -12.78 -6.30 -72.01
CA THR A 2 -13.05 -5.30 -70.94
C THR A 2 -13.39 -5.90 -69.58
N GLN A 3 -14.05 -7.10 -69.53
CA GLN A 3 -14.46 -7.73 -68.26
C GLN A 3 -13.33 -8.26 -67.42
N ALA A 4 -12.24 -8.77 -68.02
CA ALA A 4 -11.11 -9.32 -67.26
C ALA A 4 -10.28 -8.24 -66.50
N ARG A 5 -10.33 -6.99 -66.94
CA ARG A 5 -9.62 -5.87 -66.23
C ARG A 5 -10.36 -5.40 -64.96
N HIS A 6 -11.73 -5.45 -64.95
CA HIS A 6 -12.51 -5.08 -63.77
C HIS A 6 -12.38 -6.10 -62.65
N ALA A 7 -12.39 -7.39 -62.93
CA ALA A 7 -12.25 -8.45 -61.92
C ALA A 7 -10.86 -8.39 -61.21
N LYS A 8 -9.79 -8.10 -61.98
CA LYS A 8 -8.44 -8.00 -61.43
C LYS A 8 -8.23 -6.76 -60.52
N LYS A 9 -9.00 -5.67 -60.77
CA LYS A 9 -8.92 -4.45 -59.95
C LYS A 9 -9.70 -4.64 -58.63
N GLN A 10 -10.85 -5.34 -58.63
CA GLN A 10 -11.59 -5.62 -57.40
C GLN A 10 -10.86 -6.61 -56.48
N ALA A 11 -10.23 -7.64 -57.01
CA ALA A 11 -9.42 -8.56 -56.21
C ALA A 11 -8.20 -7.92 -55.52
N LYS A 12 -7.61 -6.90 -56.15
CA LYS A 12 -6.48 -6.20 -55.56
C LYS A 12 -6.87 -5.24 -54.42
N THR A 13 -8.08 -4.59 -54.52
CA THR A 13 -8.62 -3.70 -53.48
C THR A 13 -9.02 -4.50 -52.24
N GLY A 14 -9.72 -5.62 -52.40
CA GLY A 14 -10.12 -6.45 -51.26
C GLY A 14 -8.95 -7.05 -50.48
N ARG A 15 -7.84 -7.34 -51.17
CA ARG A 15 -6.62 -7.88 -50.52
C ARG A 15 -5.89 -6.84 -49.69
N THR A 16 -5.89 -5.57 -50.13
CA THR A 16 -5.30 -4.45 -49.39
C THR A 16 -6.13 -4.11 -48.16
N GLU A 17 -7.44 -4.06 -48.28
CA GLU A 17 -8.37 -3.81 -47.16
C GLU A 17 -8.24 -4.90 -46.09
N LEU A 18 -8.11 -6.18 -46.47
CA LEU A 18 -7.95 -7.29 -45.56
C LEU A 18 -6.63 -7.20 -44.78
N ILE A 19 -5.53 -6.76 -45.43
CA ILE A 19 -4.23 -6.59 -44.77
C ILE A 19 -4.28 -5.46 -43.76
N PHE A 20 -4.95 -4.34 -44.07
CA PHE A 20 -5.12 -3.23 -43.10
C PHE A 20 -6.01 -3.61 -41.93
N ALA A 21 -7.10 -4.36 -42.14
CA ALA A 21 -7.95 -4.87 -41.09
C ALA A 21 -7.20 -5.82 -40.13
N LEU A 22 -6.42 -6.74 -40.66
CA LEU A 22 -5.60 -7.66 -39.84
C LEU A 22 -4.49 -6.94 -39.07
N ALA A 23 -3.86 -5.90 -39.65
CA ALA A 23 -2.88 -5.10 -38.96
C ALA A 23 -3.50 -4.25 -37.83
N PHE A 24 -4.72 -3.74 -38.01
CA PHE A 24 -5.43 -2.98 -36.99
C PHE A 24 -5.88 -3.86 -35.82
N ILE A 25 -6.37 -5.09 -36.08
CA ILE A 25 -6.75 -6.06 -35.06
C ILE A 25 -5.50 -6.53 -34.29
N GLY A 26 -4.40 -6.81 -34.98
CA GLY A 26 -3.12 -7.20 -34.36
C GLY A 26 -2.53 -6.09 -33.49
N GLY A 27 -2.62 -4.83 -33.91
CA GLY A 27 -2.17 -3.68 -33.13
C GLY A 27 -3.02 -3.44 -31.86
N ALA A 28 -4.35 -3.57 -31.98
CA ALA A 28 -5.26 -3.41 -30.86
C ALA A 28 -5.09 -4.52 -29.82
N THR A 29 -4.92 -5.77 -30.24
CA THR A 29 -4.66 -6.90 -29.31
C THR A 29 -3.30 -6.76 -28.63
N LEU A 30 -2.27 -6.29 -29.31
CA LEU A 30 -0.95 -6.06 -28.72
C LEU A 30 -1.00 -4.97 -27.64
N LEU A 31 -1.74 -3.89 -27.88
CA LEU A 31 -1.94 -2.82 -26.90
C LEU A 31 -2.73 -3.27 -25.68
N LEU A 32 -3.78 -4.11 -25.86
CA LEU A 32 -4.55 -4.68 -24.77
C LEU A 32 -3.73 -5.65 -23.92
N VAL A 33 -2.91 -6.49 -24.54
CA VAL A 33 -2.00 -7.41 -23.83
C VAL A 33 -0.91 -6.63 -23.10
N ALA A 34 -0.33 -5.61 -23.71
CA ALA A 34 0.65 -4.75 -23.04
C ALA A 34 0.04 -3.99 -21.87
N GLY A 35 -1.20 -3.48 -22.02
CA GLY A 35 -1.95 -2.85 -20.93
C GLY A 35 -2.25 -3.81 -19.78
N ALA A 36 -2.66 -5.04 -20.08
CA ALA A 36 -2.91 -6.07 -19.08
C ALA A 36 -1.63 -6.51 -18.33
N LEU A 37 -0.49 -6.58 -19.03
CA LEU A 37 0.81 -6.90 -18.42
C LEU A 37 1.32 -5.75 -17.52
N LEU A 38 1.02 -4.50 -17.86
CA LEU A 38 1.35 -3.34 -17.03
C LEU A 38 0.43 -3.21 -15.81
N ALA A 39 -0.85 -3.56 -15.96
CA ALA A 39 -1.82 -3.55 -14.86
C ALA A 39 -1.62 -4.72 -13.87
N ASN A 40 -1.01 -5.80 -14.30
CA ASN A 40 -0.78 -7.01 -13.49
C ASN A 40 0.69 -7.12 -13.06
N ARG A 41 1.35 -5.98 -12.75
CA ARG A 41 2.66 -6.04 -12.10
C ARG A 41 2.46 -6.70 -10.75
N PRO A 42 3.17 -7.81 -10.45
CA PRO A 42 3.16 -8.35 -9.09
C PRO A 42 3.63 -7.22 -8.17
N VAL A 43 2.92 -7.02 -7.07
CA VAL A 43 3.41 -6.18 -5.96
C VAL A 43 4.78 -6.77 -5.59
N GLU A 44 5.85 -6.05 -5.93
CA GLU A 44 7.18 -6.47 -5.53
C GLU A 44 7.20 -6.43 -4.01
N LEU A 45 7.33 -7.61 -3.41
CA LEU A 45 7.57 -7.72 -1.99
C LEU A 45 8.77 -6.84 -1.67
N THR A 46 8.61 -5.94 -0.71
CA THR A 46 9.66 -5.01 -0.28
C THR A 46 10.93 -5.79 -0.02
N SER A 47 11.97 -5.51 -0.78
CA SER A 47 13.25 -6.14 -0.51
C SER A 47 13.76 -5.61 0.84
N GLU A 48 14.47 -6.43 1.59
CA GLU A 48 15.05 -6.02 2.88
C GLU A 48 15.98 -4.79 2.74
N GLY A 49 16.58 -4.60 1.56
CA GLY A 49 17.39 -3.42 1.18
C GLY A 49 16.59 -2.11 1.01
N ASP A 50 15.26 -2.18 0.95
CA ASP A 50 14.41 -0.98 0.85
C ASP A 50 13.93 -0.49 2.21
N ILE A 51 14.09 -1.29 3.27
CA ILE A 51 13.73 -0.91 4.63
C ILE A 51 14.76 0.04 5.22
N VAL A 52 14.29 1.23 5.56
CA VAL A 52 15.10 2.26 6.23
C VAL A 52 15.01 2.07 7.76
N ARG A 53 16.16 2.27 8.41
CA ARG A 53 16.27 2.37 9.86
C ARG A 53 16.86 3.74 10.20
N GLY A 54 16.21 4.44 11.11
CA GLY A 54 16.60 5.81 11.50
C GLY A 54 16.22 6.14 12.93
N ARG A 55 15.77 7.35 13.17
CA ARG A 55 15.24 7.73 14.48
C ARG A 55 13.92 6.99 14.72
N MET A 56 13.94 6.06 15.68
CA MET A 56 12.80 5.23 16.03
C MET A 56 11.74 6.05 16.78
N ILE A 57 10.47 5.84 16.43
CA ILE A 57 9.32 6.37 17.18
C ILE A 57 8.66 5.23 17.92
N ARG A 58 8.46 5.39 19.24
CA ARG A 58 7.62 4.48 20.02
C ARG A 58 6.23 5.05 20.17
N ALA A 59 5.24 4.36 19.62
CA ALA A 59 3.83 4.68 19.74
C ALA A 59 3.24 4.05 21.01
N THR A 60 2.58 4.89 21.80
CA THR A 60 1.83 4.48 23.00
C THR A 60 0.47 5.17 22.99
N HIS A 61 -0.42 4.80 23.91
CA HIS A 61 -1.78 5.40 24.01
C HIS A 61 -1.77 6.87 24.49
N GLN A 62 -0.61 7.47 24.74
CA GLN A 62 -0.55 8.87 25.15
C GLN A 62 -0.81 9.79 23.95
N MET A 63 -2.01 10.35 23.92
CA MET A 63 -2.41 11.40 22.96
C MET A 63 -1.99 12.77 23.51
N GLY A 64 -0.66 13.02 23.55
CA GLY A 64 -0.14 14.36 23.78
C GLY A 64 -0.41 15.27 22.57
N GLU A 65 -0.20 16.59 22.74
CA GLU A 65 -0.20 17.51 21.58
C GLU A 65 0.87 17.06 20.58
N GLY A 66 0.46 16.80 19.33
CA GLY A 66 1.37 16.44 18.25
C GLY A 66 2.21 17.63 17.82
N ALA A 67 3.41 17.37 17.33
CA ALA A 67 4.16 18.38 16.60
C ALA A 67 3.39 18.78 15.31
N PRO A 68 3.50 20.03 14.86
CA PRO A 68 2.92 20.41 13.57
C PRO A 68 3.41 19.50 12.45
N ILE A 69 2.49 19.06 11.58
CA ILE A 69 2.86 18.25 10.43
C ILE A 69 3.62 19.13 9.43
N PRO A 70 4.84 18.76 9.00
CA PRO A 70 5.66 19.59 8.11
C PRO A 70 5.27 19.41 6.64
N PHE A 71 4.03 19.82 6.28
CA PHE A 71 3.56 19.77 4.89
C PHE A 71 4.48 20.59 3.96
N LEU A 72 4.71 20.05 2.76
CA LEU A 72 5.46 20.73 1.71
C LEU A 72 4.58 21.73 0.93
N PRO A 73 5.16 22.71 0.23
CA PRO A 73 4.42 23.57 -0.70
C PRO A 73 3.72 22.73 -1.77
N LYS A 74 2.48 23.11 -2.14
CA LYS A 74 1.62 22.30 -3.05
C LYS A 74 2.20 22.10 -4.44
N ASP A 75 3.04 22.99 -4.91
CA ASP A 75 3.71 23.00 -6.21
C ASP A 75 5.09 22.29 -6.18
N ALA A 76 5.53 21.84 -5.00
CA ALA A 76 6.73 21.02 -4.84
C ALA A 76 6.43 19.53 -5.04
N PRO A 77 7.45 18.67 -5.31
CA PRO A 77 7.31 17.23 -5.21
C PRO A 77 6.68 16.84 -3.86
N GLN A 78 5.77 15.88 -3.86
CA GLN A 78 5.04 15.44 -2.67
C GLN A 78 5.41 14.01 -2.26
N PRO A 79 5.37 13.68 -0.96
CA PRO A 79 5.37 12.30 -0.51
C PRO A 79 4.05 11.61 -0.86
N ASN A 80 4.07 10.27 -0.92
CA ASN A 80 2.86 9.46 -1.09
C ASN A 80 2.99 8.19 -0.26
N VAL A 81 2.21 8.12 0.82
CA VAL A 81 2.20 6.98 1.72
C VAL A 81 1.39 5.83 1.14
N THR A 82 1.94 4.62 1.19
CA THR A 82 1.23 3.39 0.84
C THR A 82 1.52 2.30 1.85
N VAL A 83 0.55 1.41 2.05
CA VAL A 83 0.65 0.25 2.93
C VAL A 83 0.12 -0.96 2.18
N ASP A 84 0.92 -2.02 2.07
CA ASP A 84 0.52 -3.22 1.33
C ASP A 84 -0.64 -3.95 2.02
N GLU A 85 -0.61 -4.02 3.35
CA GLU A 85 -1.62 -4.61 4.20
C GLU A 85 -1.80 -3.72 5.44
N ALA A 86 -2.92 -3.01 5.53
CA ALA A 86 -3.23 -2.12 6.65
C ALA A 86 -4.05 -2.79 7.77
N PHE A 87 -4.44 -4.04 7.58
CA PHE A 87 -5.24 -4.82 8.52
C PHE A 87 -4.72 -6.26 8.61
N HIS A 88 -4.63 -6.78 9.84
CA HIS A 88 -4.27 -8.17 10.09
C HIS A 88 -5.18 -8.79 11.14
N ASP A 89 -5.72 -10.00 10.86
CA ASP A 89 -6.51 -10.77 11.80
C ASP A 89 -5.65 -11.93 12.35
N PHE A 90 -5.41 -11.92 13.65
CA PHE A 90 -4.71 -13.01 14.33
C PHE A 90 -5.57 -14.27 14.49
N GLY A 91 -6.90 -14.15 14.21
CA GLY A 91 -7.83 -15.21 14.52
C GLY A 91 -8.03 -15.35 16.03
N ARG A 92 -8.15 -16.62 16.50
CA ARG A 92 -8.37 -16.90 17.92
C ARG A 92 -7.04 -16.98 18.68
N ILE A 93 -6.95 -16.22 19.78
CA ILE A 93 -5.80 -16.17 20.70
C ILE A 93 -6.23 -16.44 22.13
N GLY A 94 -5.28 -16.78 23.01
CA GLY A 94 -5.51 -16.93 24.44
C GLY A 94 -5.76 -15.59 25.15
N PRO A 95 -6.37 -15.61 26.37
CA PRO A 95 -6.66 -14.38 27.09
C PRO A 95 -5.44 -13.66 27.66
N GLU A 96 -4.31 -14.37 27.78
CA GLU A 96 -3.02 -13.82 28.25
C GLU A 96 -1.97 -13.73 27.12
N ASP A 97 -2.37 -13.97 25.87
CA ASP A 97 -1.42 -13.96 24.76
C ASP A 97 -0.95 -12.55 24.43
N VAL A 98 0.35 -12.46 24.11
CA VAL A 98 0.96 -11.28 23.51
C VAL A 98 1.29 -11.61 22.07
N VAL A 99 0.68 -10.90 21.13
CA VAL A 99 0.85 -11.15 19.69
C VAL A 99 1.47 -9.94 19.00
N THR A 100 2.26 -10.20 17.96
CA THR A 100 3.01 -9.18 17.25
C THR A 100 2.74 -9.25 15.74
N ARG A 101 2.54 -8.10 15.12
CA ARG A 101 2.47 -7.95 13.67
C ARG A 101 3.40 -6.85 13.19
N THR A 102 4.17 -7.14 12.16
CA THR A 102 4.97 -6.13 11.47
C THR A 102 4.26 -5.71 10.18
N PHE A 103 4.01 -4.41 10.06
CA PHE A 103 3.50 -3.76 8.85
C PHE A 103 4.64 -3.08 8.11
N VAL A 104 4.48 -2.92 6.79
CA VAL A 104 5.41 -2.19 5.94
C VAL A 104 4.70 -0.95 5.41
N VAL A 105 5.28 0.21 5.68
CA VAL A 105 4.81 1.52 5.20
C VAL A 105 5.85 2.05 4.22
N ARG A 106 5.41 2.40 3.02
CA ARG A 106 6.27 2.81 1.91
C ARG A 106 5.97 4.25 1.49
N ASN A 107 7.00 4.92 1.01
CA ASN A 107 6.88 6.20 0.32
C ASN A 107 7.01 5.98 -1.20
N ASN A 108 5.90 6.07 -1.92
CA ASN A 108 5.84 5.99 -3.38
C ASN A 108 5.85 7.37 -4.06
N GLY A 109 6.03 8.44 -3.27
CA GLY A 109 6.14 9.81 -3.76
C GLY A 109 7.57 10.20 -4.16
N ASP A 110 7.72 11.45 -4.57
CA ASP A 110 8.97 12.02 -5.06
C ASP A 110 9.68 12.93 -4.02
N ALA A 111 9.10 13.08 -2.82
CA ALA A 111 9.66 13.82 -1.70
C ALA A 111 9.73 12.95 -0.44
N PRO A 112 10.57 13.27 0.56
CA PRO A 112 10.61 12.53 1.82
C PRO A 112 9.27 12.54 2.55
N LEU A 113 8.83 11.36 2.99
CA LEU A 113 7.66 11.18 3.85
C LEU A 113 8.12 11.22 5.32
N THR A 114 7.60 12.18 6.08
CA THR A 114 7.96 12.38 7.49
C THR A 114 6.82 11.92 8.39
N ILE A 115 7.10 11.01 9.31
CA ILE A 115 6.17 10.61 10.38
C ILE A 115 6.38 11.56 11.55
N SER A 116 5.45 12.46 11.77
CA SER A 116 5.52 13.48 12.82
C SER A 116 5.13 12.92 14.20
N ARG A 117 4.21 11.93 14.21
CA ARG A 117 3.73 11.26 15.42
C ARG A 117 3.19 9.87 15.13
N ALA A 118 3.32 8.98 16.12
CA ALA A 118 2.65 7.70 16.14
C ALA A 118 1.98 7.48 17.50
N TYR A 119 0.75 6.97 17.52
CA TYR A 119 0.03 6.65 18.76
C TYR A 119 -0.91 5.46 18.57
N THR A 120 -1.24 4.77 19.67
CA THR A 120 -2.13 3.60 19.66
C THR A 120 -3.53 3.93 20.16
N THR A 121 -4.51 3.12 19.77
CA THR A 121 -5.92 3.31 20.14
C THR A 121 -6.27 2.83 21.55
N CYS A 122 -5.37 2.09 22.21
CA CYS A 122 -5.52 1.63 23.60
C CYS A 122 -4.16 1.47 24.30
N GLY A 123 -4.18 1.38 25.64
CA GLY A 123 -2.99 1.07 26.45
C GLY A 123 -2.51 -0.37 26.31
N CYS A 124 -3.35 -1.28 25.82
CA CYS A 124 -3.05 -2.68 25.55
C CYS A 124 -2.20 -2.90 24.28
N THR A 125 -1.84 -1.84 23.60
CA THR A 125 -1.09 -1.90 22.33
C THR A 125 0.07 -0.93 22.38
N THR A 126 1.21 -1.38 21.89
CA THR A 126 2.39 -0.54 21.62
C THR A 126 2.82 -0.75 20.18
N ALA A 127 3.53 0.22 19.59
CA ALA A 127 4.17 0.00 18.30
C ALA A 127 5.54 0.69 18.25
N GLU A 128 6.44 0.10 17.46
CA GLU A 128 7.74 0.68 17.15
C GLU A 128 7.84 0.93 15.65
N VAL A 129 8.13 2.19 15.29
CA VAL A 129 8.35 2.65 13.92
C VAL A 129 9.84 2.75 13.68
N SER A 130 10.36 2.05 12.66
CA SER A 130 11.81 1.88 12.46
C SER A 130 12.56 3.15 12.06
N ALA A 131 11.86 4.16 11.52
CA ALA A 131 12.39 5.49 11.23
C ALA A 131 11.26 6.52 11.13
N ASP A 132 11.58 7.78 11.39
CA ASP A 132 10.65 8.91 11.28
C ASP A 132 10.66 9.59 9.90
N GLU A 133 11.60 9.24 9.03
CA GLU A 133 11.68 9.74 7.65
C GLU A 133 11.89 8.60 6.68
N ILE A 134 11.10 8.62 5.59
CA ILE A 134 11.11 7.60 4.53
C ILE A 134 11.47 8.30 3.22
N PRO A 135 12.67 8.12 2.68
CA PRO A 135 13.05 8.64 1.37
C PRO A 135 12.15 8.10 0.24
N PRO A 136 12.07 8.79 -0.91
CA PRO A 136 11.39 8.29 -2.10
C PRO A 136 11.78 6.86 -2.47
N GLY A 137 10.78 6.01 -2.74
CA GLY A 137 10.96 4.61 -3.12
C GLY A 137 11.42 3.68 -1.98
N LYS A 138 11.51 4.18 -0.72
CA LYS A 138 11.89 3.40 0.46
C LYS A 138 10.70 3.08 1.34
N ALA A 139 10.94 2.22 2.34
CA ALA A 139 9.93 1.77 3.28
C ALA A 139 10.48 1.72 4.71
N ILE A 140 9.58 1.71 5.67
CA ILE A 140 9.85 1.45 7.09
C ILE A 140 9.00 0.27 7.57
N THR A 141 9.39 -0.29 8.71
CA THR A 141 8.57 -1.25 9.44
C THR A 141 7.89 -0.59 10.62
N VAL A 142 6.65 -1.02 10.88
CA VAL A 142 5.90 -0.71 12.09
C VAL A 142 5.59 -2.04 12.78
N GLU A 143 6.32 -2.33 13.85
CA GLU A 143 6.09 -3.50 14.67
C GLU A 143 5.06 -3.16 15.74
N MET A 144 3.89 -3.77 15.66
CA MET A 144 2.76 -3.57 16.58
C MET A 144 2.62 -4.78 17.49
N VAL A 145 2.59 -4.54 18.80
CA VAL A 145 2.40 -5.56 19.84
C VAL A 145 1.06 -5.34 20.51
N PHE A 146 0.24 -6.37 20.56
CA PHE A 146 -1.03 -6.40 21.28
C PHE A 146 -0.96 -7.39 22.42
N ASP A 147 -1.26 -6.93 23.64
CA ASP A 147 -1.33 -7.71 24.88
C ASP A 147 -2.80 -7.94 25.24
N ALA A 148 -3.28 -9.16 25.08
CA ALA A 148 -4.67 -9.53 25.38
C ALA A 148 -4.95 -9.53 26.89
N GLY A 149 -3.94 -9.76 27.72
CA GLY A 149 -4.05 -9.80 29.19
C GLY A 149 -4.10 -8.41 29.85
N PHE A 150 -3.76 -7.34 29.11
CA PHE A 150 -3.74 -5.98 29.66
C PHE A 150 -5.12 -5.47 30.11
N HIS A 151 -6.19 -5.89 29.43
CA HIS A 151 -7.59 -5.62 29.78
C HIS A 151 -8.35 -6.95 29.80
N ASP A 152 -9.46 -7.01 30.53
CA ASP A 152 -10.36 -8.17 30.49
C ASP A 152 -11.08 -8.22 29.14
N SER A 153 -10.40 -8.81 28.15
CA SER A 153 -10.89 -8.99 26.80
C SER A 153 -11.39 -10.40 26.52
N ALA A 154 -11.40 -11.28 27.54
CA ALA A 154 -11.77 -12.69 27.39
C ALA A 154 -13.19 -12.86 26.81
N GLY A 155 -13.32 -13.66 25.76
CA GLY A 155 -14.57 -13.93 25.04
C GLY A 155 -15.03 -12.80 24.13
N GLN A 156 -14.20 -11.83 23.82
CA GLN A 156 -14.50 -10.69 22.94
C GLN A 156 -13.68 -10.76 21.64
N THR A 157 -14.26 -10.26 20.55
CA THR A 157 -13.48 -9.88 19.36
C THR A 157 -13.04 -8.43 19.54
N VAL A 158 -11.75 -8.19 19.52
CA VAL A 158 -11.16 -6.88 19.74
C VAL A 158 -10.43 -6.40 18.49
N ARG A 159 -10.51 -5.08 18.23
CA ARG A 159 -9.76 -4.43 17.17
C ARG A 159 -8.92 -3.30 17.76
N ARG A 160 -7.64 -3.27 17.40
CA ARG A 160 -6.65 -2.33 17.91
C ARG A 160 -5.86 -1.73 16.76
N GLY A 161 -5.49 -0.46 16.90
CA GLY A 161 -4.82 0.25 15.83
C GLY A 161 -3.63 1.08 16.31
N VAL A 162 -2.75 1.38 15.38
CA VAL A 162 -1.76 2.44 15.47
C VAL A 162 -2.02 3.45 14.36
N ILE A 163 -1.97 4.72 14.71
CA ILE A 163 -2.15 5.84 13.79
C ILE A 163 -0.81 6.56 13.65
N LEU A 164 -0.40 6.77 12.39
CA LEU A 164 0.79 7.51 12.02
C LEU A 164 0.37 8.84 11.41
N GLU A 165 0.72 9.95 12.02
CA GLU A 165 0.56 11.28 11.42
C GLU A 165 1.77 11.59 10.56
N ASN A 166 1.54 12.02 9.33
CA ASN A 166 2.59 12.19 8.33
C ASN A 166 2.30 13.39 7.42
N ASN A 167 3.27 13.76 6.57
CA ASN A 167 3.18 14.93 5.69
C ASN A 167 2.66 14.63 4.28
N ASP A 168 2.05 13.48 4.02
CA ASP A 168 1.30 13.23 2.79
C ASP A 168 0.05 14.13 2.79
N PRO A 169 -0.12 15.03 1.81
CA PRO A 169 -1.25 15.93 1.79
C PRO A 169 -2.59 15.25 1.50
N ASP A 170 -2.58 14.09 0.85
CA ASP A 170 -3.77 13.34 0.49
C ASP A 170 -4.16 12.34 1.60
N GLN A 171 -3.18 11.85 2.36
CA GLN A 171 -3.37 10.89 3.46
C GLN A 171 -2.54 11.26 4.69
N PRO A 172 -2.85 12.37 5.39
CA PRO A 172 -2.06 12.86 6.52
C PRO A 172 -2.10 11.97 7.78
N GLN A 173 -2.99 10.97 7.78
CA GLN A 173 -3.06 9.92 8.80
C GLN A 173 -3.11 8.56 8.13
N THR A 174 -2.18 7.69 8.50
CA THR A 174 -2.14 6.30 8.07
C THR A 174 -2.50 5.41 9.24
N GLU A 175 -3.51 4.56 9.07
CA GLU A 175 -4.01 3.68 10.11
C GLU A 175 -3.62 2.24 9.82
N LEU A 176 -3.06 1.55 10.83
CA LEU A 176 -2.74 0.13 10.78
C LEU A 176 -3.52 -0.58 11.87
N TRP A 177 -4.20 -1.67 11.53
CA TRP A 177 -5.13 -2.33 12.42
C TRP A 177 -4.83 -3.81 12.58
N VAL A 178 -5.02 -4.31 13.80
CA VAL A 178 -5.07 -5.74 14.10
C VAL A 178 -6.40 -6.10 14.72
N GLN A 179 -6.81 -7.35 14.55
CA GLN A 179 -7.99 -7.92 15.16
C GLN A 179 -7.64 -9.27 15.79
N ALA A 180 -8.32 -9.64 16.86
CA ALA A 180 -8.24 -10.97 17.44
C ALA A 180 -9.55 -11.36 18.10
N GLU A 181 -9.91 -12.65 18.06
CA GLU A 181 -10.92 -13.27 18.91
C GLU A 181 -10.22 -13.81 20.16
N VAL A 182 -10.42 -13.14 21.31
CA VAL A 182 -9.79 -13.54 22.58
C VAL A 182 -10.61 -14.67 23.20
N GLY A 183 -10.00 -15.83 23.40
CA GLY A 183 -10.62 -16.97 24.07
C GLY A 183 -10.93 -16.67 25.55
N ARG A 184 -11.73 -17.52 26.18
CA ARG A 184 -12.06 -17.41 27.61
C ARG A 184 -11.11 -18.18 28.52
N GLU A 185 -10.39 -19.16 27.94
CA GLU A 185 -9.38 -20.00 28.57
C GLU A 185 -8.39 -20.50 27.50
#